data_e8c68cb8c9506dcaa1508f507e02edfa
#
_entry.id   e8c68cb8c9506dcaa1508f507e02edfa
#
_cell.length_a   1.000
_cell.length_b   1.000
_cell.length_c   1.000
_cell.angle_alpha   90.00
_cell.angle_beta   90.00
_cell.angle_gamma   90.00
#
_symmetry.space_group_name_H-M   'P 1'
#
loop_
_entity.id
_entity.type
_entity.pdbx_description
1 polymer ?
#
loop_
_entity_poly.entity_id
_entity_poly.type
_entity_poly.pdbx_seq_one_letter_code
_entity_poly.pdbx_strand_id
1 'polypeptide(L)'
;AMRYKLSDPLNNKSKDKALDFDEDFWENLSKLEEQNLISRFTIDVEPVGIETSAIFAPLRTVSVKPHIRREFSPYINDKGELFTANNVVNIKGYTLDIVYLNYRHRDILAILNSYIPLIDFRKYIPSDYEEYQKILDIQKNYSTIGDNVPKRVLELAEDITQHASTPIEKALALEEYLMQNYEYTLTPPHTPEDRDFVDYF
;
A
#
# COMPACT_ATOMS: atom_id res chain seq x y z
N ALA A 1 -5.46 -21.54 -5.28
CA ALA A 1 -6.11 -20.53 -4.44
C ALA A 1 -5.28 -20.38 -3.17
N MET A 2 -4.48 -19.30 -3.07
CA MET A 2 -3.83 -18.95 -1.80
C MET A 2 -4.92 -18.54 -0.81
N ARG A 3 -5.15 -19.37 0.20
CA ARG A 3 -5.94 -18.97 1.36
C ARG A 3 -5.01 -18.16 2.25
N TYR A 4 -5.17 -16.83 2.27
CA TYR A 4 -4.62 -16.02 3.35
C TYR A 4 -5.26 -16.50 4.65
N LYS A 5 -4.49 -17.16 5.50
CA LYS A 5 -4.87 -17.32 6.89
C LYS A 5 -4.75 -15.93 7.50
N LEU A 6 -5.87 -15.27 7.77
CA LEU A 6 -5.88 -14.12 8.67
C LEU A 6 -5.17 -14.57 9.96
N SER A 7 -4.09 -13.91 10.32
CA SER A 7 -3.43 -14.14 11.59
C SER A 7 -4.46 -13.87 12.68
N ASP A 8 -4.57 -14.79 13.64
CA ASP A 8 -5.48 -14.61 14.78
C ASP A 8 -5.04 -13.36 15.55
N PRO A 9 -5.82 -12.26 15.54
CA PRO A 9 -5.42 -11.01 16.17
C PRO A 9 -5.27 -11.13 17.68
N LEU A 10 -5.87 -12.15 18.29
CA LEU A 10 -5.86 -12.35 19.74
C LEU A 10 -4.58 -13.01 20.27
N ASN A 11 -3.80 -13.68 19.42
CA ASN A 11 -2.60 -14.40 19.86
C ASN A 11 -1.28 -13.59 19.75
N ASN A 12 -1.30 -12.40 19.20
CA ASN A 12 -0.07 -11.63 18.94
C ASN A 12 -0.07 -10.23 19.60
N LYS A 13 -0.79 -10.10 20.73
CA LYS A 13 -0.97 -8.82 21.46
C LYS A 13 0.33 -8.08 21.87
N SER A 14 1.46 -8.74 21.87
CA SER A 14 2.73 -8.09 22.29
C SER A 14 3.42 -7.27 21.19
N LYS A 15 2.97 -7.38 19.92
CA LYS A 15 3.56 -6.67 18.77
C LYS A 15 2.62 -5.64 18.14
N ASP A 16 1.36 -5.60 18.56
CA ASP A 16 0.37 -4.70 17.98
C ASP A 16 0.55 -3.29 18.55
N LYS A 17 0.55 -2.31 17.67
CA LYS A 17 0.67 -0.90 18.03
C LYS A 17 -0.71 -0.26 17.96
N ALA A 18 -1.06 0.56 18.96
CA ALA A 18 -2.23 1.43 18.86
C ALA A 18 -2.04 2.40 17.68
N LEU A 19 -3.10 2.65 16.94
CA LEU A 19 -3.15 3.70 15.93
C LEU A 19 -3.47 5.02 16.65
N ASP A 20 -2.47 5.59 17.32
CA ASP A 20 -2.56 6.82 18.09
C ASP A 20 -1.35 7.70 17.77
N PHE A 21 -1.61 8.94 17.40
CA PHE A 21 -0.60 9.91 17.01
C PHE A 21 -0.74 11.15 17.88
N ASP A 22 0.38 11.73 18.28
CA ASP A 22 0.46 12.95 19.08
C ASP A 22 0.10 14.23 18.31
N GLU A 23 0.03 15.35 19.02
CA GLU A 23 -0.28 16.66 18.43
C GLU A 23 0.79 17.08 17.42
N ASP A 24 2.07 16.78 17.68
CA ASP A 24 3.18 17.12 16.78
C ASP A 24 3.04 16.42 15.43
N PHE A 25 2.57 15.18 15.42
CA PHE A 25 2.26 14.45 14.17
C PHE A 25 1.20 15.19 13.36
N TRP A 26 0.09 15.59 13.99
CA TRP A 26 -1.01 16.27 13.30
C TRP A 26 -0.63 17.64 12.79
N GLU A 27 0.18 18.41 13.56
CA GLU A 27 0.72 19.69 13.13
C GLU A 27 1.66 19.55 11.91
N ASN A 28 2.57 18.57 11.94
CA ASN A 28 3.45 18.29 10.82
C ASN A 28 2.68 17.83 9.58
N LEU A 29 1.65 17.02 9.75
CA LEU A 29 0.80 16.58 8.65
C LEU A 29 0.11 17.78 7.97
N SER A 30 -0.38 18.74 8.77
CA SER A 30 -1.02 19.96 8.26
C SER A 30 -0.03 20.83 7.47
N LYS A 31 1.21 20.97 7.95
CA LYS A 31 2.26 21.69 7.22
C LYS A 31 2.61 21.04 5.86
N LEU A 32 2.64 19.70 5.82
CA LEU A 32 2.87 18.98 4.56
C LEU A 32 1.71 19.16 3.58
N GLU A 33 0.47 19.22 4.08
CA GLU A 33 -0.72 19.45 3.27
C GLU A 33 -0.74 20.88 2.69
N GLU A 34 -0.42 21.91 3.51
CA GLU A 34 -0.27 23.30 3.06
C GLU A 34 0.78 23.45 1.95
N GLN A 35 1.85 22.64 2.00
CA GLN A 35 2.89 22.61 0.96
C GLN A 35 2.51 21.76 -0.26
N ASN A 36 1.29 21.20 -0.28
CA ASN A 36 0.83 20.29 -1.33
C ASN A 36 1.71 19.03 -1.53
N LEU A 37 2.41 18.61 -0.49
CA LEU A 37 3.23 17.37 -0.49
C LEU A 37 2.38 16.13 -0.22
N ILE A 38 1.26 16.33 0.46
CA ILE A 38 0.26 15.31 0.76
C ILE A 38 -1.14 15.84 0.49
N SER A 39 -2.08 14.92 0.39
CA SER A 39 -3.53 15.20 0.44
C SER A 39 -4.18 14.32 1.50
N ARG A 40 -5.20 14.83 2.18
CA ARG A 40 -6.01 14.04 3.11
C ARG A 40 -7.38 13.75 2.52
N PHE A 41 -7.84 12.53 2.73
CA PHE A 41 -9.16 12.08 2.33
C PHE A 41 -9.87 11.46 3.52
N THR A 42 -11.17 11.66 3.56
CA THR A 42 -12.03 11.00 4.53
C THR A 42 -12.95 10.03 3.81
N ILE A 43 -13.01 8.78 4.30
CA ILE A 43 -13.86 7.73 3.76
C ILE A 43 -14.74 7.19 4.87
N ASP A 44 -16.05 7.10 4.62
CA ASP A 44 -16.98 6.41 5.49
C ASP A 44 -17.17 4.97 5.02
N VAL A 45 -17.06 4.04 5.94
CA VAL A 45 -17.18 2.59 5.69
C VAL A 45 -18.34 2.04 6.52
N GLU A 46 -19.33 1.46 5.84
CA GLU A 46 -20.43 0.73 6.46
C GLU A 46 -20.33 -0.75 6.11
N PRO A 47 -19.94 -1.63 7.06
CA PRO A 47 -19.90 -3.06 6.81
C PRO A 47 -21.31 -3.64 6.72
N VAL A 48 -21.66 -4.22 5.57
CA VAL A 48 -22.95 -4.85 5.35
C VAL A 48 -22.79 -6.36 5.29
N GLY A 49 -23.39 -7.05 6.26
CA GLY A 49 -23.42 -8.51 6.28
C GLY A 49 -22.08 -9.19 6.56
N ILE A 50 -21.08 -8.46 7.07
CA ILE A 50 -19.76 -8.98 7.39
C ILE A 50 -19.52 -8.85 8.89
N GLU A 51 -19.30 -9.99 9.57
CA GLU A 51 -18.88 -10.05 10.96
C GLU A 51 -17.37 -10.29 11.03
N THR A 52 -16.62 -9.24 11.39
CA THR A 52 -15.16 -9.29 11.46
C THR A 52 -14.62 -8.29 12.47
N SER A 53 -13.42 -8.55 12.98
CA SER A 53 -12.61 -7.58 13.74
C SER A 53 -11.65 -6.82 12.83
N ALA A 54 -11.49 -7.21 11.56
CA ALA A 54 -10.66 -6.51 10.61
C ALA A 54 -11.31 -5.18 10.19
N ILE A 55 -10.52 -4.13 10.15
CA ILE A 55 -10.89 -2.81 9.66
C ILE A 55 -10.42 -2.72 8.21
N PHE A 56 -11.36 -2.63 7.26
CA PHE A 56 -11.03 -2.46 5.85
C PHE A 56 -10.58 -1.01 5.65
N ALA A 57 -9.29 -0.83 5.46
CA ALA A 57 -8.67 0.47 5.35
C ALA A 57 -7.55 0.46 4.30
N PRO A 58 -7.43 1.51 3.48
CA PRO A 58 -6.28 1.70 2.63
C PRO A 58 -4.99 1.81 3.44
N LEU A 59 -3.87 1.49 2.81
CA LEU A 59 -2.55 1.84 3.34
C LEU A 59 -2.50 3.35 3.62
N ARG A 60 -1.80 3.74 4.71
CA ARG A 60 -1.68 5.15 5.15
C ARG A 60 -2.96 5.73 5.76
N THR A 61 -3.83 4.90 6.28
CA THR A 61 -4.87 5.34 7.21
C THR A 61 -4.21 5.82 8.49
N VAL A 62 -4.51 7.05 8.89
CA VAL A 62 -3.94 7.72 10.07
C VAL A 62 -4.94 7.89 11.20
N SER A 63 -6.23 7.66 10.93
CA SER A 63 -7.27 7.73 11.95
C SER A 63 -8.42 6.80 11.59
N VAL A 64 -9.00 6.18 12.59
CA VAL A 64 -10.23 5.39 12.48
C VAL A 64 -11.18 5.83 13.58
N LYS A 65 -12.36 6.34 13.22
CA LYS A 65 -13.37 6.85 14.13
C LYS A 65 -14.66 6.06 13.98
N PRO A 66 -15.17 5.40 15.04
CA PRO A 66 -16.43 4.66 14.96
C PRO A 66 -17.64 5.60 14.81
N HIS A 67 -18.67 5.18 14.09
CA HIS A 67 -19.91 5.94 13.93
C HIS A 67 -20.76 6.02 15.22
N ILE A 68 -20.52 5.14 16.16
CA ILE A 68 -21.16 5.18 17.47
C ILE A 68 -20.13 5.37 18.58
N ARG A 69 -20.54 6.11 19.63
CA ARG A 69 -19.71 6.32 20.81
C ARG A 69 -19.63 5.02 21.63
N ARG A 70 -18.59 4.24 21.38
CA ARG A 70 -18.18 3.09 22.19
C ARG A 70 -16.68 3.14 22.40
N GLU A 71 -16.19 2.43 23.39
CA GLU A 71 -14.76 2.19 23.54
C GLU A 71 -14.25 1.48 22.29
N PHE A 72 -13.36 2.11 21.58
CA PHE A 72 -12.85 1.68 20.29
C PHE A 72 -11.36 1.96 20.26
N SER A 73 -10.59 0.91 20.19
CA SER A 73 -9.12 1.00 20.14
C SER A 73 -8.64 0.20 18.93
N PRO A 74 -8.47 0.87 17.78
CA PRO A 74 -7.88 0.22 16.62
C PRO A 74 -6.40 -0.04 16.87
N TYR A 75 -5.90 -1.14 16.34
CA TYR A 75 -4.48 -1.48 16.39
C TYR A 75 -4.02 -2.00 15.03
N ILE A 76 -2.72 -1.87 14.77
CA ILE A 76 -2.07 -2.32 13.56
C ILE A 76 -1.11 -3.47 13.90
N ASN A 77 -1.14 -4.54 13.10
CA ASN A 77 -0.23 -5.66 13.25
C ASN A 77 1.09 -5.42 12.48
N ASP A 78 2.00 -6.37 12.57
CA ASP A 78 3.31 -6.35 11.89
C ASP A 78 3.23 -6.39 10.36
N LYS A 79 2.07 -6.71 9.79
CA LYS A 79 1.79 -6.72 8.35
C LYS A 79 1.12 -5.44 7.84
N GLY A 80 0.85 -4.48 8.73
CA GLY A 80 0.15 -3.25 8.38
C GLY A 80 -1.37 -3.40 8.29
N GLU A 81 -1.93 -4.53 8.77
CA GLU A 81 -3.37 -4.75 8.78
C GLU A 81 -3.99 -4.13 10.04
N LEU A 82 -5.15 -3.49 9.88
CA LEU A 82 -5.88 -2.82 10.96
C LEU A 82 -6.98 -3.71 11.54
N PHE A 83 -7.06 -3.71 12.85
CA PHE A 83 -8.06 -4.48 13.61
C PHE A 83 -8.67 -3.68 14.75
N THR A 84 -9.76 -4.17 15.27
CA THR A 84 -10.37 -3.72 16.54
C THR A 84 -10.61 -4.92 17.44
N ALA A 85 -10.60 -4.71 18.75
CA ALA A 85 -10.93 -5.75 19.74
C ALA A 85 -12.39 -6.22 19.66
N ASN A 86 -13.25 -5.42 19.05
CA ASN A 86 -14.67 -5.71 18.87
C ASN A 86 -14.98 -5.96 17.39
N ASN A 87 -16.11 -6.67 17.14
CA ASN A 87 -16.61 -6.82 15.79
C ASN A 87 -17.03 -5.47 15.20
N VAL A 88 -16.61 -5.15 13.96
CA VAL A 88 -16.90 -3.86 13.28
C VAL A 88 -18.40 -3.62 13.10
N VAL A 89 -19.23 -4.65 13.02
CA VAL A 89 -20.69 -4.52 12.95
C VAL A 89 -21.25 -3.82 14.19
N ASN A 90 -20.61 -4.01 15.34
CA ASN A 90 -21.06 -3.41 16.61
C ASN A 90 -20.87 -1.90 16.66
N ILE A 91 -20.10 -1.31 15.75
CA ILE A 91 -19.84 0.13 15.63
C ILE A 91 -20.62 0.78 14.49
N LYS A 92 -21.47 0.02 13.80
CA LYS A 92 -22.29 0.48 12.64
C LYS A 92 -21.50 1.15 11.51
N GLY A 93 -20.22 0.92 11.47
CA GLY A 93 -19.31 1.57 10.53
C GLY A 93 -18.32 2.52 11.20
N TYR A 94 -17.45 3.06 10.39
CA TYR A 94 -16.34 3.91 10.83
C TYR A 94 -15.92 4.86 9.74
N THR A 95 -15.37 5.99 10.15
CA THR A 95 -14.74 6.98 9.28
C THR A 95 -13.23 6.81 9.31
N LEU A 96 -12.59 6.81 8.16
CA LEU A 96 -11.15 6.73 7.99
C LEU A 96 -10.60 8.09 7.54
N ASP A 97 -9.53 8.56 8.20
CA ASP A 97 -8.71 9.64 7.66
C ASP A 97 -7.46 9.00 7.00
N ILE A 98 -7.23 9.31 5.74
CA ILE A 98 -6.19 8.71 4.90
C ILE A 98 -5.29 9.81 4.37
N VAL A 99 -3.98 9.57 4.42
CA VAL A 99 -2.97 10.46 3.87
C VAL A 99 -2.44 9.90 2.56
N TYR A 100 -2.41 10.71 1.53
CA TYR A 100 -1.87 10.36 0.23
C TYR A 100 -0.68 11.26 -0.11
N LEU A 101 0.48 10.67 -0.43
CA LEU A 101 1.63 11.43 -0.91
C LEU A 101 1.38 11.92 -2.34
N ASN A 102 1.67 13.18 -2.60
CA ASN A 102 1.64 13.71 -3.95
C ASN A 102 2.91 13.28 -4.70
N TYR A 103 2.91 12.07 -5.24
CA TYR A 103 4.06 11.50 -5.95
C TYR A 103 4.48 12.29 -7.19
N ARG A 104 3.63 13.18 -7.71
CA ARG A 104 3.96 14.05 -8.85
C ARG A 104 4.54 15.39 -8.41
N HIS A 105 4.57 15.66 -7.09
CA HIS A 105 5.21 16.87 -6.58
C HIS A 105 6.73 16.79 -6.70
N ARG A 106 7.35 17.84 -7.24
CA ARG A 106 8.80 17.88 -7.50
C ARG A 106 9.65 17.49 -6.30
N ASP A 107 9.32 18.00 -5.12
CA ASP A 107 10.11 17.76 -3.92
C ASP A 107 9.94 16.33 -3.39
N ILE A 108 8.75 15.75 -3.53
CA ILE A 108 8.52 14.33 -3.24
C ILE A 108 9.32 13.45 -4.21
N LEU A 109 9.28 13.75 -5.51
CA LEU A 109 10.09 13.04 -6.51
C LEU A 109 11.58 13.16 -6.22
N ALA A 110 12.07 14.34 -5.84
CA ALA A 110 13.48 14.55 -5.48
C ALA A 110 13.88 13.70 -4.27
N ILE A 111 13.05 13.66 -3.23
CA ILE A 111 13.27 12.83 -2.04
C ILE A 111 13.30 11.36 -2.45
N LEU A 112 12.27 10.86 -3.14
CA LEU A 112 12.18 9.47 -3.55
C LEU A 112 13.36 9.08 -4.46
N ASN A 113 13.73 9.92 -5.42
CA ASN A 113 14.88 9.68 -6.30
C ASN A 113 16.21 9.71 -5.55
N SER A 114 16.34 10.47 -4.46
CA SER A 114 17.54 10.45 -3.61
C SER A 114 17.68 9.18 -2.79
N TYR A 115 16.56 8.56 -2.40
CA TYR A 115 16.55 7.31 -1.64
C TYR A 115 16.70 6.06 -2.51
N ILE A 116 16.26 6.10 -3.77
CA ILE A 116 16.29 4.93 -4.67
C ILE A 116 17.71 4.45 -5.01
N PRO A 117 18.73 5.30 -5.26
CA PRO A 117 20.12 4.85 -5.38
C PRO A 117 20.67 4.25 -4.08
N LEU A 118 20.02 4.52 -2.94
CA LEU A 118 20.33 3.93 -1.65
C LEU A 118 19.77 2.49 -1.51
N ILE A 119 19.21 1.92 -2.58
CA ILE A 119 18.75 0.52 -2.58
C ILE A 119 19.91 -0.48 -2.59
N ASP A 120 21.16 -0.04 -2.65
CA ASP A 120 22.21 -0.81 -2.01
C ASP A 120 22.15 -0.58 -0.48
N PHE A 121 20.96 -0.85 0.11
CA PHE A 121 20.70 -0.77 1.55
C PHE A 121 21.69 -1.63 2.36
N ARG A 122 22.42 -2.55 1.71
CA ARG A 122 23.56 -3.31 2.24
C ARG A 122 24.64 -2.40 2.84
N LYS A 123 24.74 -1.16 2.38
CA LYS A 123 25.69 -0.18 2.92
C LYS A 123 25.21 0.53 4.19
N TYR A 124 23.90 0.57 4.41
CA TYR A 124 23.27 1.45 5.39
C TYR A 124 22.53 0.69 6.51
N ILE A 125 22.12 -0.54 6.25
CA ILE A 125 21.44 -1.37 7.24
C ILE A 125 22.37 -2.55 7.56
N PRO A 126 22.81 -2.72 8.81
CA PRO A 126 23.59 -3.87 9.21
C PRO A 126 22.88 -5.19 8.87
N SER A 127 23.63 -6.18 8.42
CA SER A 127 23.08 -7.46 7.91
C SER A 127 22.39 -8.32 8.97
N ASP A 128 22.60 -8.02 10.25
CA ASP A 128 21.97 -8.64 11.42
C ASP A 128 20.64 -7.98 11.81
N TYR A 129 20.27 -6.89 11.14
CA TYR A 129 18.97 -6.24 11.35
C TYR A 129 17.85 -7.06 10.71
N GLU A 130 16.75 -7.27 11.45
CA GLU A 130 15.58 -8.01 10.98
C GLU A 130 14.97 -7.38 9.72
N GLU A 131 14.98 -6.05 9.64
CA GLU A 131 14.53 -5.29 8.48
C GLU A 131 15.33 -5.59 7.21
N TYR A 132 16.62 -5.82 7.33
CA TYR A 132 17.48 -6.19 6.20
C TYR A 132 17.04 -7.53 5.59
N GLN A 133 16.76 -8.53 6.42
CA GLN A 133 16.29 -9.84 5.97
C GLN A 133 14.91 -9.74 5.31
N LYS A 134 13.99 -8.94 5.87
CA LYS A 134 12.68 -8.68 5.27
C LYS A 134 12.80 -8.07 3.87
N ILE A 135 13.70 -7.10 3.67
CA ILE A 135 13.91 -6.48 2.36
C ILE A 135 14.48 -7.49 1.35
N LEU A 136 15.44 -8.33 1.77
CA LEU A 136 15.97 -9.39 0.92
C LEU A 136 14.90 -10.40 0.51
N ASP A 137 14.04 -10.78 1.44
CA ASP A 137 12.93 -11.70 1.18
C ASP A 137 11.91 -11.08 0.20
N ILE A 138 11.59 -9.80 0.36
CA ILE A 138 10.74 -9.07 -0.58
C ILE A 138 11.37 -9.05 -1.97
N GLN A 139 12.64 -8.69 -2.08
CA GLN A 139 13.34 -8.69 -3.38
C GLN A 139 13.34 -10.07 -4.02
N LYS A 140 13.67 -11.09 -3.26
CA LYS A 140 13.73 -12.46 -3.76
C LYS A 140 12.38 -12.99 -4.24
N ASN A 141 11.32 -12.68 -3.50
CA ASN A 141 10.00 -13.29 -3.73
C ASN A 141 9.09 -12.46 -4.65
N TYR A 142 9.33 -11.14 -4.78
CA TYR A 142 8.40 -10.22 -5.45
C TYR A 142 9.04 -9.36 -6.54
N SER A 143 10.38 -9.36 -6.69
CA SER A 143 11.07 -8.54 -7.71
C SER A 143 11.71 -9.37 -8.82
N THR A 144 11.47 -10.68 -8.85
CA THR A 144 11.97 -11.54 -9.92
C THR A 144 10.93 -11.67 -11.02
N ILE A 145 11.36 -11.42 -12.25
CA ILE A 145 10.54 -11.68 -13.43
C ILE A 145 10.61 -13.18 -13.70
N GLY A 146 9.45 -13.84 -13.77
CA GLY A 146 9.37 -15.27 -14.08
C GLY A 146 9.77 -15.54 -15.55
N ASP A 147 10.34 -16.71 -15.80
CA ASP A 147 10.77 -17.13 -17.15
C ASP A 147 9.59 -17.28 -18.14
N ASN A 148 8.37 -17.29 -17.62
CA ASN A 148 7.13 -17.42 -18.38
C ASN A 148 6.54 -16.08 -18.86
N VAL A 149 7.15 -14.93 -18.51
CA VAL A 149 6.67 -13.64 -18.98
C VAL A 149 6.95 -13.49 -20.47
N PRO A 150 5.93 -13.28 -21.31
CA PRO A 150 6.13 -13.14 -22.74
C PRO A 150 7.06 -11.99 -23.10
N LYS A 151 7.93 -12.25 -24.10
CA LYS A 151 8.93 -11.28 -24.54
C LYS A 151 8.33 -9.92 -24.93
N ARG A 152 7.16 -9.91 -25.59
CA ARG A 152 6.48 -8.68 -25.99
C ARG A 152 6.07 -7.79 -24.80
N VAL A 153 5.78 -8.38 -23.62
CA VAL A 153 5.46 -7.60 -22.40
C VAL A 153 6.71 -6.86 -21.92
N LEU A 154 7.86 -7.54 -21.96
CA LEU A 154 9.13 -6.92 -21.58
C LEU A 154 9.53 -5.81 -22.56
N GLU A 155 9.40 -6.06 -23.87
CA GLU A 155 9.69 -5.09 -24.93
C GLU A 155 8.77 -3.85 -24.81
N LEU A 156 7.48 -4.05 -24.53
CA LEU A 156 6.54 -2.95 -24.29
C LEU A 156 6.93 -2.14 -23.04
N ALA A 157 7.29 -2.81 -21.94
CA ALA A 157 7.71 -2.13 -20.73
C ALA A 157 9.00 -1.31 -20.94
N GLU A 158 9.95 -1.85 -21.70
CA GLU A 158 11.18 -1.14 -22.10
C GLU A 158 10.86 0.08 -22.96
N ASP A 159 9.97 -0.06 -23.94
CA ASP A 159 9.57 1.05 -24.83
C ASP A 159 8.88 2.17 -24.06
N ILE A 160 7.94 1.85 -23.18
CA ILE A 160 7.25 2.84 -22.33
C ILE A 160 8.24 3.59 -21.43
N THR A 161 9.22 2.88 -20.90
CA THR A 161 10.16 3.43 -19.89
C THR A 161 11.48 3.93 -20.45
N GLN A 162 11.69 3.92 -21.76
CA GLN A 162 12.98 4.25 -22.41
C GLN A 162 13.52 5.65 -22.06
N HIS A 163 12.63 6.60 -21.77
CA HIS A 163 13.00 7.98 -21.42
C HIS A 163 13.05 8.24 -19.91
N ALA A 164 12.73 7.24 -19.09
CA ALA A 164 12.74 7.34 -17.65
C ALA A 164 14.11 6.97 -17.07
N SER A 165 14.70 7.89 -16.33
CA SER A 165 16.07 7.75 -15.78
C SER A 165 16.09 7.04 -14.43
N THR A 166 14.98 7.05 -13.69
CA THR A 166 14.89 6.50 -12.34
C THR A 166 13.77 5.47 -12.24
N PRO A 167 13.84 4.53 -11.27
CA PRO A 167 12.76 3.56 -11.05
C PRO A 167 11.39 4.19 -10.80
N ILE A 168 11.33 5.34 -10.13
CA ILE A 168 10.07 6.07 -9.90
C ILE A 168 9.52 6.63 -11.21
N GLU A 169 10.36 7.24 -12.04
CA GLU A 169 9.94 7.72 -13.35
C GLU A 169 9.43 6.59 -14.24
N LYS A 170 10.07 5.42 -14.19
CA LYS A 170 9.60 4.21 -14.88
C LYS A 170 8.22 3.77 -14.39
N ALA A 171 8.02 3.74 -13.07
CA ALA A 171 6.73 3.38 -12.48
C ALA A 171 5.63 4.37 -12.89
N LEU A 172 5.90 5.68 -12.87
CA LEU A 172 4.96 6.71 -13.30
C LEU A 172 4.65 6.64 -14.79
N ALA A 173 5.64 6.33 -15.64
CA ALA A 173 5.43 6.15 -17.07
C ALA A 173 4.52 4.95 -17.38
N LEU A 174 4.71 3.84 -16.66
CA LEU A 174 3.84 2.67 -16.78
C LEU A 174 2.42 2.95 -16.26
N GLU A 175 2.28 3.63 -15.12
CA GLU A 175 0.98 4.05 -14.59
C GLU A 175 0.23 4.91 -15.62
N GLU A 176 0.89 5.93 -16.17
CA GLU A 176 0.30 6.83 -17.15
C GLU A 176 -0.11 6.09 -18.43
N TYR A 177 0.73 5.19 -18.92
CA TYR A 177 0.41 4.35 -20.07
C TYR A 177 -0.84 3.51 -19.85
N LEU A 178 -0.95 2.85 -18.69
CA LEU A 178 -2.10 2.04 -18.33
C LEU A 178 -3.38 2.89 -18.23
N MET A 179 -3.31 4.06 -17.58
CA MET A 179 -4.45 4.96 -17.45
C MET A 179 -4.95 5.52 -18.78
N GLN A 180 -4.06 5.72 -19.76
CA GLN A 180 -4.41 6.28 -21.07
C GLN A 180 -4.93 5.24 -22.06
N ASN A 181 -4.47 3.99 -21.96
CA ASN A 181 -4.72 2.96 -22.95
C ASN A 181 -5.73 1.90 -22.51
N TYR A 182 -6.04 1.82 -21.22
CA TYR A 182 -6.95 0.81 -20.69
C TYR A 182 -8.05 1.43 -19.83
N GLU A 183 -9.26 0.95 -20.01
CA GLU A 183 -10.40 1.35 -19.21
C GLU A 183 -10.45 0.53 -17.92
N TYR A 184 -10.67 1.20 -16.78
CA TYR A 184 -10.86 0.52 -15.51
C TYR A 184 -12.18 -0.24 -15.51
N THR A 185 -12.14 -1.54 -15.23
CA THR A 185 -13.33 -2.40 -15.11
C THR A 185 -13.26 -3.30 -13.89
N LEU A 186 -14.41 -3.48 -13.23
CA LEU A 186 -14.58 -4.47 -12.17
C LEU A 186 -14.96 -5.88 -12.70
N THR A 187 -15.25 -5.97 -14.00
CA THR A 187 -15.64 -7.20 -14.67
C THR A 187 -14.76 -7.46 -15.89
N PRO A 188 -13.45 -7.71 -15.69
CA PRO A 188 -12.57 -8.00 -16.82
C PRO A 188 -12.97 -9.31 -17.50
N PRO A 189 -12.72 -9.45 -18.81
CA PRO A 189 -12.93 -10.72 -19.50
C PRO A 189 -12.04 -11.81 -18.91
N HIS A 190 -12.50 -13.06 -18.99
CA HIS A 190 -11.68 -14.19 -18.56
C HIS A 190 -10.46 -14.35 -19.47
N THR A 191 -9.29 -14.43 -18.88
CA THR A 191 -8.08 -14.80 -19.62
C THR A 191 -8.19 -16.27 -20.04
N PRO A 192 -7.95 -16.61 -21.32
CA PRO A 192 -7.84 -17.99 -21.75
C PRO A 192 -6.78 -18.76 -20.96
N GLU A 193 -7.01 -20.05 -20.69
CA GLU A 193 -6.11 -20.87 -19.85
C GLU A 193 -4.69 -21.03 -20.44
N ASP A 194 -4.55 -20.88 -21.75
CA ASP A 194 -3.30 -20.99 -22.50
C ASP A 194 -2.55 -19.66 -22.67
N ARG A 195 -3.04 -18.57 -22.06
CA ARG A 195 -2.42 -17.24 -22.17
C ARG A 195 -1.98 -16.69 -20.84
N ASP A 196 -0.89 -15.95 -20.86
CA ASP A 196 -0.48 -15.13 -19.75
C ASP A 196 -1.46 -13.97 -19.54
N PHE A 197 -1.81 -13.67 -18.29
CA PHE A 197 -2.79 -12.65 -17.96
C PHE A 197 -2.36 -11.25 -18.42
N VAL A 198 -1.11 -10.88 -18.17
CA VAL A 198 -0.58 -9.55 -18.51
C VAL A 198 -0.47 -9.39 -20.03
N ASP A 199 -0.14 -10.49 -20.74
CA ASP A 199 -0.03 -10.51 -22.20
C ASP A 199 -1.41 -10.44 -22.89
N TYR A 200 -2.44 -10.95 -22.23
CA TYR A 200 -3.81 -10.93 -22.75
C TYR A 200 -4.52 -9.59 -22.48
N PHE A 201 -4.18 -8.96 -21.35
CA PHE A 201 -4.73 -7.66 -20.94
C PHE A 201 -4.39 -6.57 -21.92
#